data_ef31725614b80b5627006ad9a8e0a455
#
_entry.id   ef31725614b80b5627006ad9a8e0a455
#
_cell.length_a   1.000
_cell.length_b   1.000
_cell.length_c   1.000
_cell.angle_alpha   90.00
_cell.angle_beta   90.00
_cell.angle_gamma   90.00
#
_symmetry.space_group_name_H-M   'P 1'
#
loop_
_entity.id
_entity.type
_entity.pdbx_description
1 polymer ?
#
loop_
_entity_poly.entity_id
_entity_poly.type
_entity_poly.pdbx_seq_one_letter_code
_entity_poly.pdbx_strand_id
1 'polypeptide(L)'
;MARLLLVDDDTAGLELRKLILEREGHQVSAAADVVAARSLFLENRPDSVILDLRLPESEDGLALIREFRAAAPEMRIIVLSGWTPDLEGKPEAQMVDELLSKPLRSARLVSALAAGPLRLPRL
;
A
#
# COMPACT_ATOMS: atom_id res chain seq x y z
N MET A 1 12.56 5.53 10.03
CA MET A 1 12.83 4.62 8.92
C MET A 1 11.88 3.43 8.98
N ALA A 2 11.18 3.16 7.89
CA ALA A 2 10.23 2.06 7.84
C ALA A 2 10.56 1.11 6.68
N ARG A 3 10.11 -0.13 6.77
CA ARG A 3 10.15 -1.06 5.65
C ARG A 3 8.81 -0.98 4.92
N LEU A 4 8.88 -0.64 3.65
CA LEU A 4 7.70 -0.40 2.82
C LEU A 4 7.64 -1.40 1.68
N LEU A 5 6.42 -1.81 1.35
CA LEU A 5 6.14 -2.56 0.14
C LEU A 5 5.26 -1.69 -0.77
N LEU A 6 5.74 -1.44 -1.98
CA LEU A 6 4.96 -0.75 -3.02
C LEU A 6 4.43 -1.78 -4.00
N VAL A 7 3.15 -1.69 -4.34
CA VAL A 7 2.52 -2.60 -5.30
C VAL A 7 1.76 -1.77 -6.34
N ASP A 8 2.20 -1.84 -7.59
CA ASP A 8 1.57 -1.11 -8.69
C ASP A 8 2.03 -1.73 -10.02
N ASP A 9 1.12 -1.98 -10.94
CA ASP A 9 1.48 -2.51 -12.25
C ASP A 9 2.02 -1.46 -13.21
N ASP A 10 1.93 -0.18 -12.87
CA ASP A 10 2.61 0.90 -13.59
C ASP A 10 4.07 0.96 -13.11
N THR A 11 4.95 0.29 -13.84
CA THR A 11 6.35 0.14 -13.44
C THR A 11 7.12 1.44 -13.38
N ALA A 12 6.83 2.39 -14.27
CA ALA A 12 7.50 3.69 -14.26
C ALA A 12 7.14 4.49 -13.01
N GLY A 13 5.85 4.55 -12.67
CA GLY A 13 5.41 5.21 -11.45
C GLY A 13 5.90 4.52 -10.19
N LEU A 14 5.96 3.19 -10.22
CA LEU A 14 6.45 2.38 -9.12
C LEU A 14 7.92 2.70 -8.80
N GLU A 15 8.77 2.75 -9.83
CA GLU A 15 10.19 3.06 -9.66
C GLU A 15 10.41 4.48 -9.14
N LEU A 16 9.64 5.44 -9.66
CA LEU A 16 9.74 6.82 -9.21
C LEU A 16 9.37 6.95 -7.73
N ARG A 17 8.29 6.35 -7.32
CA ARG A 17 7.86 6.38 -5.91
C ARG A 17 8.89 5.69 -5.01
N LYS A 18 9.46 4.58 -5.48
CA LYS A 18 10.50 3.90 -4.74
C LYS A 18 11.69 4.81 -4.46
N LEU A 19 12.19 5.51 -5.49
CA LEU A 19 13.29 6.47 -5.34
C LEU A 19 12.97 7.56 -4.33
N ILE A 20 11.78 8.12 -4.43
CA ILE A 20 11.36 9.21 -3.53
C ILE A 20 11.33 8.74 -2.09
N LEU A 21 10.77 7.57 -1.83
CA LEU A 21 10.65 7.06 -0.47
C LEU A 21 11.99 6.59 0.09
N GLU A 22 12.87 6.06 -0.75
CA GLU A 22 14.23 5.71 -0.32
C GLU A 22 15.02 6.94 0.08
N ARG A 23 14.83 8.07 -0.59
CA ARG A 23 15.43 9.35 -0.21
C ARG A 23 14.97 9.84 1.16
N GLU A 24 13.76 9.46 1.55
CA GLU A 24 13.22 9.79 2.87
C GLU A 24 13.70 8.82 3.96
N GLY A 25 14.58 7.90 3.63
CA GLY A 25 15.19 6.99 4.58
C GLY A 25 14.48 5.66 4.77
N HIS A 26 13.49 5.36 3.94
CA HIS A 26 12.78 4.07 4.02
C HIS A 26 13.49 2.97 3.24
N GLN A 27 13.33 1.73 3.69
CA GLN A 27 13.70 0.56 2.91
C GLN A 27 12.48 0.14 2.09
N VAL A 28 12.60 0.12 0.77
CA VAL A 28 11.47 -0.07 -0.12
C VAL A 28 11.64 -1.30 -1.00
N SER A 29 10.63 -2.15 -0.99
CA SER A 29 10.49 -3.25 -1.93
C SER A 29 9.36 -2.92 -2.88
N ALA A 30 9.50 -3.24 -4.15
CA ALA A 30 8.51 -2.88 -5.17
C ALA A 30 8.06 -4.13 -5.92
N ALA A 31 6.76 -4.29 -6.07
CA ALA A 31 6.14 -5.40 -6.77
C ALA A 31 5.22 -4.87 -7.86
N ALA A 32 5.35 -5.42 -9.07
CA ALA A 32 4.53 -5.01 -10.21
C ALA A 32 3.31 -5.90 -10.43
N ASP A 33 3.16 -6.94 -9.64
CA ASP A 33 2.03 -7.86 -9.72
C ASP A 33 1.74 -8.52 -8.37
N VAL A 34 0.64 -9.25 -8.32
CA VAL A 34 0.14 -9.89 -7.10
C VAL A 34 1.11 -10.95 -6.58
N VAL A 35 1.70 -11.74 -7.47
CA VAL A 35 2.62 -12.81 -7.09
C VAL A 35 3.87 -12.26 -6.43
N ALA A 36 4.48 -11.24 -7.04
CA ALA A 36 5.64 -10.57 -6.48
C ALA A 36 5.30 -9.89 -5.14
N ALA A 37 4.11 -9.30 -5.04
CA ALA A 37 3.68 -8.66 -3.80
C ALA A 37 3.60 -9.66 -2.65
N ARG A 38 3.03 -10.83 -2.87
CA ARG A 38 2.95 -11.88 -1.86
C ARG A 38 4.33 -12.35 -1.40
N SER A 39 5.22 -12.58 -2.36
CA SER A 39 6.58 -13.03 -2.05
C SER A 39 7.34 -12.00 -1.22
N LEU A 40 7.30 -10.75 -1.62
CA LEU A 40 8.01 -9.68 -0.92
C LEU A 40 7.41 -9.40 0.45
N PHE A 41 6.11 -9.53 0.60
CA PHE A 41 5.45 -9.41 1.89
C PHE A 41 5.99 -10.44 2.89
N LEU A 42 6.10 -11.69 2.46
CA LEU A 42 6.60 -12.76 3.33
C LEU A 42 8.07 -12.62 3.63
N GLU A 43 8.88 -12.20 2.63
CA GLU A 43 10.32 -12.05 2.81
C GLU A 43 10.69 -10.88 3.72
N ASN A 44 10.07 -9.73 3.51
CA ASN A 44 10.53 -8.48 4.09
C ASN A 44 9.74 -8.02 5.30
N ARG A 45 8.57 -8.59 5.56
CA ARG A 45 7.72 -8.20 6.68
C ARG A 45 7.58 -6.67 6.78
N PRO A 46 6.95 -6.03 5.80
CA PRO A 46 6.89 -4.57 5.77
C PRO A 46 6.06 -4.00 6.93
N ASP A 47 6.43 -2.78 7.34
CA ASP A 47 5.67 -2.02 8.34
C ASP A 47 4.45 -1.37 7.70
N SER A 48 4.56 -1.05 6.42
CA SER A 48 3.48 -0.44 5.65
C SER A 48 3.48 -0.96 4.23
N VAL A 49 2.30 -1.03 3.63
CA VAL A 49 2.15 -1.31 2.21
C VAL A 49 1.40 -0.16 1.56
N ILE A 50 1.85 0.21 0.37
CA ILE A 50 1.17 1.17 -0.49
C ILE A 50 0.82 0.42 -1.75
N LEU A 51 -0.48 0.28 -2.01
CA LEU A 51 -0.91 -0.62 -3.05
C LEU A 51 -1.99 0.02 -3.94
N ASP A 52 -1.84 -0.17 -5.26
CA ASP A 52 -2.86 0.13 -6.23
C ASP A 52 -3.90 -0.99 -6.20
N LEU A 53 -5.18 -0.64 -6.27
CA LEU A 53 -6.25 -1.63 -6.29
C LEU A 53 -6.26 -2.45 -7.57
N ARG A 54 -6.09 -1.81 -8.72
CA ARG A 54 -6.18 -2.49 -10.02
C ARG A 54 -4.85 -3.14 -10.40
N LEU A 55 -4.77 -4.48 -10.22
CA LEU A 55 -3.55 -5.27 -10.39
C LEU A 55 -3.77 -6.55 -11.23
N PRO A 56 -4.27 -6.51 -12.48
CA PRO A 56 -4.86 -5.36 -13.21
C PRO A 56 -6.31 -5.05 -12.85
N GLU A 57 -7.03 -5.96 -12.19
CA GLU A 57 -8.42 -5.78 -11.82
C GLU A 57 -8.52 -5.35 -10.34
N SER A 58 -9.58 -4.63 -9.99
CA SER A 58 -9.80 -4.20 -8.61
C SER A 58 -9.90 -5.38 -7.65
N GLU A 59 -10.43 -6.52 -8.08
CA GLU A 59 -10.49 -7.73 -7.26
C GLU A 59 -9.12 -8.23 -6.81
N ASP A 60 -8.09 -8.01 -7.61
CA ASP A 60 -6.73 -8.42 -7.26
C ASP A 60 -6.20 -7.61 -6.06
N GLY A 61 -6.42 -6.30 -6.08
CA GLY A 61 -6.05 -5.44 -4.96
C GLY A 61 -6.86 -5.72 -3.71
N LEU A 62 -8.17 -5.94 -3.86
CA LEU A 62 -9.04 -6.28 -2.74
C LEU A 62 -8.61 -7.60 -2.08
N ALA A 63 -8.23 -8.59 -2.87
CA ALA A 63 -7.73 -9.85 -2.34
C ALA A 63 -6.45 -9.66 -1.53
N LEU A 64 -5.51 -8.86 -2.02
CA LEU A 64 -4.29 -8.57 -1.28
C LEU A 64 -4.56 -7.85 0.04
N ILE A 65 -5.50 -6.91 0.05
CA ILE A 65 -5.89 -6.22 1.28
C ILE A 65 -6.36 -7.23 2.33
N ARG A 66 -7.23 -8.14 1.94
CA ARG A 66 -7.73 -9.17 2.86
C ARG A 66 -6.60 -10.06 3.40
N GLU A 67 -5.74 -10.52 2.49
CA GLU A 67 -4.62 -11.40 2.85
C GLU A 67 -3.63 -10.71 3.79
N PHE A 68 -3.25 -9.48 3.44
CA PHE A 68 -2.28 -8.73 4.24
C PHE A 68 -2.83 -8.35 5.61
N ARG A 69 -4.08 -7.95 5.67
CA ARG A 69 -4.69 -7.59 6.95
C ARG A 69 -4.82 -8.80 7.87
N ALA A 70 -5.16 -9.96 7.32
CA ALA A 70 -5.24 -11.20 8.11
C ALA A 70 -3.88 -11.63 8.63
N ALA A 71 -2.83 -11.50 7.80
CA ALA A 71 -1.48 -11.93 8.17
C ALA A 71 -0.74 -10.91 9.04
N ALA A 72 -1.05 -9.62 8.92
CA ALA A 72 -0.35 -8.56 9.63
C ALA A 72 -1.34 -7.50 10.14
N PRO A 73 -2.06 -7.78 11.24
CA PRO A 73 -3.08 -6.86 11.76
C PRO A 73 -2.57 -5.47 12.10
N GLU A 74 -1.29 -5.36 12.44
CA GLU A 74 -0.66 -4.09 12.84
C GLU A 74 -0.10 -3.29 11.66
N MET A 75 -0.03 -3.89 10.48
CA MET A 75 0.58 -3.23 9.33
C MET A 75 -0.31 -2.10 8.83
N ARG A 76 0.32 -0.99 8.44
CA ARG A 76 -0.40 0.12 7.83
C ARG A 76 -0.64 -0.18 6.36
N ILE A 77 -1.90 -0.09 5.93
CA ILE A 77 -2.28 -0.31 4.53
C ILE A 77 -2.77 1.01 3.95
N ILE A 78 -2.08 1.50 2.93
CA ILE A 78 -2.44 2.70 2.19
C ILE A 78 -2.79 2.27 0.76
N VAL A 79 -3.97 2.65 0.30
CA VAL A 79 -4.43 2.33 -1.05
C VAL A 79 -4.38 3.58 -1.92
N LEU A 80 -3.83 3.43 -3.12
CA LEU A 80 -3.89 4.44 -4.17
C LEU A 80 -4.93 4.00 -5.19
N SER A 81 -5.83 4.89 -5.57
CA SER A 81 -6.86 4.54 -6.54
C SER A 81 -7.18 5.69 -7.49
N GLY A 82 -7.28 5.37 -8.77
CA GLY A 82 -7.80 6.29 -9.77
C GLY A 82 -9.32 6.34 -9.80
N TRP A 83 -9.97 5.38 -9.12
CA TRP A 83 -11.41 5.27 -9.05
C TRP A 83 -11.81 4.78 -7.66
N THR A 84 -12.08 5.69 -6.76
CA THR A 84 -12.35 5.36 -5.36
C THR A 84 -13.57 4.46 -5.13
N PRO A 85 -14.62 4.47 -5.97
CA PRO A 85 -15.73 3.51 -5.81
C PRO A 85 -15.32 2.05 -5.87
N ASP A 86 -14.14 1.72 -6.40
CA ASP A 86 -13.61 0.33 -6.36
C ASP A 86 -13.46 -0.17 -4.92
N LEU A 87 -13.25 0.71 -3.97
CA LEU A 87 -13.09 0.38 -2.55
C LEU A 87 -14.29 0.82 -1.70
N GLU A 88 -14.87 1.96 -2.01
CA GLU A 88 -15.98 2.53 -1.24
C GLU A 88 -17.15 1.55 -1.19
N GLY A 89 -17.69 1.35 0.02
CA GLY A 89 -18.81 0.44 0.22
C GLY A 89 -18.44 -1.04 0.26
N LYS A 90 -17.16 -1.36 0.07
CA LYS A 90 -16.68 -2.73 0.17
C LYS A 90 -16.24 -3.05 1.60
N PRO A 91 -16.32 -4.32 2.04
CA PRO A 91 -15.80 -4.70 3.36
C PRO A 91 -14.32 -4.34 3.54
N GLU A 92 -13.54 -4.42 2.47
CA GLU A 92 -12.11 -4.12 2.48
C GLU A 92 -11.80 -2.67 2.81
N ALA A 93 -12.76 -1.76 2.61
CA ALA A 93 -12.57 -0.35 2.96
C ALA A 93 -12.25 -0.17 4.44
N GLN A 94 -12.78 -1.02 5.29
CA GLN A 94 -12.53 -0.97 6.75
C GLN A 94 -11.20 -1.60 7.15
N MET A 95 -10.56 -2.29 6.22
CA MET A 95 -9.27 -2.95 6.44
C MET A 95 -8.10 -2.04 6.11
N VAL A 96 -8.36 -0.90 5.45
CA VAL A 96 -7.38 0.04 4.95
C VAL A 96 -7.26 1.22 5.90
N ASP A 97 -6.04 1.69 6.13
CA ASP A 97 -5.79 2.83 7.00
C ASP A 97 -5.99 4.15 6.28
N GLU A 98 -5.72 4.19 4.99
CA GLU A 98 -5.89 5.42 4.22
C GLU A 98 -6.11 5.11 2.75
N LEU A 99 -7.02 5.87 2.12
CA LEU A 99 -7.30 5.82 0.70
C LEU A 99 -6.90 7.16 0.07
N LEU A 100 -5.98 7.12 -0.87
CA LEU A 100 -5.51 8.30 -1.58
C LEU A 100 -5.90 8.22 -3.05
N SER A 101 -6.43 9.32 -3.58
CA SER A 101 -6.86 9.38 -4.98
C SER A 101 -5.68 9.75 -5.89
N LYS A 102 -5.61 9.13 -7.05
CA LYS A 102 -4.68 9.51 -8.11
C LYS A 102 -5.29 10.67 -8.92
N PRO A 103 -4.47 11.57 -9.47
CA PRO A 103 -3.02 11.67 -9.37
C PRO A 103 -2.58 12.15 -8.00
N LEU A 104 -1.44 11.65 -7.54
CA LEU A 104 -0.96 11.89 -6.19
C LEU A 104 0.39 12.59 -6.22
N ARG A 105 0.53 13.66 -5.46
CA ARG A 105 1.82 14.34 -5.28
C ARG A 105 2.67 13.56 -4.28
N SER A 106 3.97 13.51 -4.53
CA SER A 106 4.92 12.82 -3.66
C SER A 106 4.85 13.31 -2.22
N ALA A 107 4.70 14.62 -2.02
CA ALA A 107 4.58 15.20 -0.68
C ALA A 107 3.39 14.63 0.09
N ARG A 108 2.27 14.36 -0.58
CA ARG A 108 1.09 13.79 0.05
C ARG A 108 1.35 12.35 0.50
N LEU A 109 2.07 11.59 -0.32
CA LEU A 109 2.43 10.20 0.01
C LEU A 109 3.39 10.16 1.21
N VAL A 110 4.41 11.00 1.20
CA VAL A 110 5.35 11.12 2.31
C VAL A 110 4.61 11.50 3.60
N SER A 111 3.70 12.45 3.50
CA SER A 111 2.88 12.88 4.64
C SER A 111 2.00 11.76 5.19
N ALA A 112 1.40 10.95 4.32
CA ALA A 112 0.56 9.83 4.73
C ALA A 112 1.36 8.77 5.51
N LEU A 113 2.61 8.53 5.11
CA LEU A 113 3.50 7.61 5.81
C LEU A 113 3.96 8.17 7.15
N ALA A 114 4.25 9.46 7.21
CA ALA A 114 4.67 10.11 8.44
C ALA A 114 3.56 10.19 9.48
N ALA A 115 2.31 10.28 9.04
CA ALA A 115 1.14 10.27 9.92
C ALA A 115 0.89 8.89 10.54
N GLY A 116 1.58 7.89 10.04
CA GLY A 116 1.45 6.54 10.43
C GLY A 116 1.69 6.26 11.81
N PRO A 117 1.95 5.32 12.50
CA PRO A 117 1.19 4.14 12.87
C PRO A 117 0.37 4.41 14.12
N LEU A 118 -0.34 5.45 14.20
CA LEU A 118 -1.23 5.71 15.32
C LEU A 118 -2.54 4.98 15.14
N ARG A 119 -2.44 3.69 14.83
CA ARG A 119 -3.57 2.83 15.03
C ARG A 119 -3.74 2.67 16.52
N LEU A 120 -4.80 3.26 17.03
CA LEU A 120 -5.19 2.99 18.39
C LEU A 120 -5.46 1.50 18.51
N PRO A 121 -5.02 0.87 19.62
CA PRO A 121 -5.34 -0.53 19.84
C PRO A 121 -6.84 -0.69 19.78
N ARG A 122 -7.29 -1.68 19.04
CA ARG A 122 -8.70 -2.03 19.02
C ARG A 122 -9.02 -2.71 20.33
N LEU A 123 -9.83 -2.05 21.10
CA LEU A 123 -10.34 -2.61 22.32
C LEU A 123 -11.47 -3.58 22.02
#